data_2095bf1f8a596df37b6da8dd1946e488
#
_entry.id   2095bf1f8a596df37b6da8dd1946e488
#
_cell.length_a   1.000
_cell.length_b   1.000
_cell.length_c   1.000
_cell.angle_alpha   90.00
_cell.angle_beta   90.00
_cell.angle_gamma   90.00
#
_symmetry.space_group_name_H-M   'P 1'
#
loop_
_entity.id
_entity.type
_entity.pdbx_description
1 polymer ?
#
loop_
_entity_poly.entity_id
_entity_poly.type
_entity_poly.pdbx_seq_one_letter_code
_entity_poly.pdbx_strand_id
1 'polypeptide(L)'
;MSKTDKKIHVDVSRIQQIFRPDPSAVRSEQIQQLKQAIYRHRNQLLSGYLKYDIQNSDIERNPHGKPCLMAFPQLQFNHSHSRQHYALASSFELSDVGIDIEDLDRKVRFDALAQHAFHPNELKYWQDLEHDADYWFRVWTTKEAVLKASGLGIRLSLNELDTHVHPSAQGGLCHHPQIGHFAYQNFRLPDYMLTVAWRAAPSCAGFQFPQIHIVQH
;
A
#
# COMPACT_ATOMS: atom_id res chain seq x y z
N MET A 1 5.19 -22.80 22.72
CA MET A 1 5.40 -21.40 22.33
C MET A 1 4.08 -20.86 21.83
N SER A 2 3.50 -19.88 22.50
CA SER A 2 2.27 -19.21 22.05
C SER A 2 2.52 -18.60 20.66
N LYS A 3 1.71 -18.98 19.67
CA LYS A 3 1.68 -18.29 18.38
C LYS A 3 1.16 -16.88 18.65
N THR A 4 2.06 -15.90 18.74
CA THR A 4 1.65 -14.50 18.74
C THR A 4 1.03 -14.23 17.37
N ASP A 5 -0.26 -13.94 17.35
CA ASP A 5 -0.97 -13.55 16.12
C ASP A 5 -0.30 -12.28 15.61
N LYS A 6 0.35 -12.40 14.45
CA LYS A 6 1.00 -11.24 13.79
C LYS A 6 -0.06 -10.21 13.43
N LYS A 7 0.27 -8.93 13.62
CA LYS A 7 -0.68 -7.82 13.43
C LYS A 7 -0.15 -6.76 12.50
N ILE A 8 -1.05 -6.19 11.71
CA ILE A 8 -0.81 -4.97 10.96
C ILE A 8 -1.89 -3.97 11.37
N HIS A 9 -1.47 -2.79 11.79
CA HIS A 9 -2.33 -1.64 12.02
C HIS A 9 -2.46 -0.85 10.72
N VAL A 10 -3.68 -0.50 10.34
CA VAL A 10 -3.98 0.31 9.18
C VAL A 10 -4.88 1.47 9.59
N ASP A 11 -4.40 2.69 9.40
CA ASP A 11 -5.17 3.91 9.57
C ASP A 11 -5.60 4.42 8.20
N VAL A 12 -6.89 4.68 8.03
CA VAL A 12 -7.44 5.29 6.81
C VAL A 12 -8.12 6.61 7.16
N SER A 13 -7.78 7.67 6.44
CA SER A 13 -8.33 9.01 6.65
C SER A 13 -8.78 9.62 5.33
N ARG A 14 -9.79 10.50 5.35
CA ARG A 14 -10.16 11.26 4.16
C ARG A 14 -9.21 12.44 3.95
N ILE A 15 -8.75 12.64 2.72
CA ILE A 15 -7.82 13.75 2.37
C ILE A 15 -8.40 15.12 2.76
N GLN A 16 -9.70 15.32 2.61
CA GLN A 16 -10.36 16.58 3.00
C GLN A 16 -10.28 16.92 4.50
N GLN A 17 -10.03 15.95 5.37
CA GLN A 17 -9.80 16.13 6.79
C GLN A 17 -8.33 16.49 7.08
N ILE A 18 -7.42 16.05 6.22
CA ILE A 18 -5.98 16.29 6.33
C ILE A 18 -5.59 17.65 5.74
N PHE A 19 -6.21 17.99 4.61
CA PHE A 19 -5.86 19.15 3.81
C PHE A 19 -7.07 19.74 3.10
N ARG A 20 -7.19 21.07 3.18
CA ARG A 20 -8.12 21.85 2.36
C ARG A 20 -7.29 22.80 1.51
N PRO A 21 -7.38 22.68 0.16
CA PRO A 21 -6.63 23.57 -0.72
C PRO A 21 -7.09 25.02 -0.56
N ASP A 22 -6.13 25.94 -0.57
CA ASP A 22 -6.43 27.36 -0.75
C ASP A 22 -6.80 27.60 -2.22
N PRO A 23 -8.04 28.07 -2.52
CA PRO A 23 -8.46 28.31 -3.91
C PRO A 23 -7.63 29.38 -4.63
N SER A 24 -6.96 30.27 -3.88
CA SER A 24 -6.11 31.34 -4.43
C SER A 24 -4.69 30.89 -4.75
N ALA A 25 -4.24 29.77 -4.19
CA ALA A 25 -2.89 29.25 -4.41
C ALA A 25 -2.76 28.58 -5.77
N VAL A 26 -1.62 28.74 -6.42
CA VAL A 26 -1.33 28.05 -7.68
C VAL A 26 -1.18 26.54 -7.47
N ARG A 27 -1.43 25.76 -8.53
CA ARG A 27 -1.47 24.30 -8.46
C ARG A 27 -0.20 23.67 -7.88
N SER A 28 0.98 24.19 -8.20
CA SER A 28 2.26 23.71 -7.66
C SER A 28 2.36 23.88 -6.15
N GLU A 29 1.88 25.01 -5.62
CA GLU A 29 1.83 25.28 -4.19
C GLU A 29 0.84 24.37 -3.48
N GLN A 30 -0.35 24.17 -4.07
CA GLN A 30 -1.35 23.24 -3.53
C GLN A 30 -0.80 21.80 -3.42
N ILE A 31 -0.05 21.32 -4.43
CA ILE A 31 0.60 20.00 -4.40
C ILE A 31 1.64 19.95 -3.27
N GLN A 32 2.45 20.98 -3.10
CA GLN A 32 3.45 21.03 -2.03
C GLN A 32 2.80 21.06 -0.64
N GLN A 33 1.76 21.88 -0.47
CA GLN A 33 1.00 21.99 0.77
C GLN A 33 0.32 20.64 1.13
N LEU A 34 -0.30 19.97 0.15
CA LEU A 34 -0.87 18.64 0.34
C LEU A 34 0.19 17.64 0.80
N LYS A 35 1.35 17.61 0.15
CA LYS A 35 2.46 16.73 0.53
C LYS A 35 2.91 16.97 1.97
N GLN A 36 3.04 18.23 2.38
CA GLN A 36 3.39 18.59 3.75
C GLN A 36 2.31 18.18 4.76
N ALA A 37 1.04 18.36 4.40
CA ALA A 37 -0.10 17.98 5.24
C ALA A 37 -0.15 16.46 5.44
N ILE A 38 0.08 15.67 4.37
CA ILE A 38 0.19 14.21 4.43
C ILE A 38 1.34 13.77 5.35
N TYR A 39 2.50 14.41 5.28
CA TYR A 39 3.63 14.07 6.14
C TYR A 39 3.36 14.38 7.60
N ARG A 40 2.73 15.53 7.89
CA ARG A 40 2.30 15.87 9.26
C ARG A 40 1.29 14.85 9.80
N HIS A 41 0.29 14.50 8.99
CA HIS A 41 -0.72 13.50 9.38
C HIS A 41 -0.12 12.14 9.66
N ARG A 42 0.79 11.65 8.79
CA ARG A 42 1.57 10.43 9.01
C ARG A 42 2.31 10.48 10.37
N ASN A 43 3.01 11.57 10.63
CA ASN A 43 3.77 11.73 11.88
C ASN A 43 2.84 11.73 13.09
N GLN A 44 1.69 12.40 13.02
CA GLN A 44 0.68 12.40 14.09
C GLN A 44 0.17 10.97 14.39
N LEU A 45 -0.16 10.19 13.37
CA LEU A 45 -0.60 8.80 13.54
C LEU A 45 0.50 7.95 14.17
N LEU A 46 1.73 8.03 13.66
CA LEU A 46 2.88 7.32 14.23
C LEU A 46 3.17 7.76 15.67
N SER A 47 3.09 9.05 15.97
CA SER A 47 3.28 9.59 17.33
C SER A 47 2.23 9.05 18.28
N GLY A 48 0.97 9.00 17.87
CA GLY A 48 -0.13 8.43 18.64
C GLY A 48 0.08 6.94 18.95
N TYR A 49 0.55 6.19 17.95
CA TYR A 49 0.83 4.76 18.08
C TYR A 49 2.04 4.47 18.98
N LEU A 50 3.13 5.23 18.82
CA LEU A 50 4.40 5.04 19.54
C LEU A 50 4.45 5.74 20.89
N LYS A 51 3.52 6.65 21.18
CA LYS A 51 3.58 7.57 22.34
C LYS A 51 4.90 8.36 22.40
N TYR A 52 5.41 8.73 21.23
CA TYR A 52 6.63 9.48 21.01
C TYR A 52 6.39 10.53 19.92
N ASP A 53 6.85 11.76 20.13
CA ASP A 53 6.64 12.86 19.17
C ASP A 53 7.54 12.69 17.93
N ILE A 54 6.96 12.25 16.83
CA ILE A 54 7.67 11.99 15.57
C ILE A 54 7.70 13.24 14.70
N GLN A 55 8.90 13.66 14.35
CA GLN A 55 9.16 14.75 13.41
C GLN A 55 9.62 14.23 12.04
N ASN A 56 9.60 15.08 11.01
CA ASN A 56 10.10 14.69 9.68
C ASN A 56 11.59 14.35 9.67
N SER A 57 12.39 14.93 10.58
CA SER A 57 13.80 14.66 10.79
C SER A 57 14.08 13.25 11.30
N ASP A 58 13.12 12.60 11.96
CA ASP A 58 13.27 11.26 12.51
C ASP A 58 13.04 10.16 11.47
N ILE A 59 12.56 10.57 10.28
CA ILE A 59 12.25 9.66 9.20
C ILE A 59 13.32 9.74 8.12
N GLU A 60 14.12 8.72 8.07
CA GLU A 60 15.06 8.49 6.97
C GLU A 60 14.42 7.70 5.83
N ARG A 61 15.11 7.67 4.70
CA ARG A 61 14.70 6.87 3.55
C ARG A 61 15.84 5.95 3.15
N ASN A 62 15.50 4.72 2.84
CA ASN A 62 16.48 3.81 2.23
C ASN A 62 16.89 4.33 0.84
N PRO A 63 17.93 3.76 0.20
CA PRO A 63 18.39 4.20 -1.13
C PRO A 63 17.33 4.18 -2.22
N HIS A 64 16.21 3.51 -1.99
CA HIS A 64 15.08 3.39 -2.92
C HIS A 64 13.86 4.21 -2.50
N GLY A 65 13.96 4.99 -1.41
CA GLY A 65 12.94 5.92 -0.97
C GLY A 65 11.94 5.39 0.05
N LYS A 66 12.03 4.11 0.47
CA LYS A 66 11.16 3.56 1.54
C LYS A 66 11.48 4.23 2.87
N PRO A 67 10.50 4.81 3.59
CA PRO A 67 10.74 5.48 4.86
C PRO A 67 10.99 4.49 6.00
N CYS A 68 11.85 4.88 6.95
CA CYS A 68 12.11 4.17 8.20
C CYS A 68 12.30 5.16 9.36
N LEU A 69 12.03 4.71 10.58
CA LEU A 69 12.27 5.47 11.82
C LEU A 69 13.54 4.98 12.49
N MET A 70 14.53 5.84 12.64
CA MET A 70 15.83 5.47 13.24
C MET A 70 15.69 5.09 14.72
N ALA A 71 14.83 5.79 15.46
CA ALA A 71 14.57 5.50 16.87
C ALA A 71 13.77 4.19 17.09
N PHE A 72 13.09 3.68 16.04
CA PHE A 72 12.25 2.48 16.08
C PHE A 72 12.52 1.59 14.86
N PRO A 73 13.74 1.05 14.70
CA PRO A 73 14.14 0.31 13.49
C PRO A 73 13.33 -0.98 13.25
N GLN A 74 12.72 -1.54 14.30
CA GLN A 74 11.83 -2.70 14.21
C GLN A 74 10.43 -2.34 13.71
N LEU A 75 10.02 -1.07 13.76
CA LEU A 75 8.74 -0.66 13.22
C LEU A 75 8.81 -0.58 11.71
N GLN A 76 8.06 -1.43 11.06
CA GLN A 76 7.82 -1.32 9.62
C GLN A 76 6.58 -0.48 9.39
N PHE A 77 6.67 0.51 8.51
CA PHE A 77 5.50 1.28 8.10
C PHE A 77 5.61 1.70 6.63
N ASN A 78 4.47 1.92 6.04
CA ASN A 78 4.35 2.46 4.70
C ASN A 78 3.03 3.24 4.58
N HIS A 79 2.98 4.22 3.68
CA HIS A 79 1.76 4.98 3.44
C HIS A 79 1.49 5.19 1.95
N SER A 80 0.23 5.35 1.62
CA SER A 80 -0.26 5.69 0.29
C SER A 80 -1.38 6.71 0.37
N HIS A 81 -1.68 7.36 -0.74
CA HIS A 81 -2.88 8.19 -0.86
C HIS A 81 -3.38 8.22 -2.29
N SER A 82 -4.67 8.27 -2.41
CA SER A 82 -5.40 8.59 -3.63
C SER A 82 -5.86 10.06 -3.61
N ARG A 83 -6.81 10.41 -4.44
CA ARG A 83 -7.38 11.76 -4.43
C ARG A 83 -8.18 12.05 -3.16
N GLN A 84 -8.94 11.05 -2.66
CA GLN A 84 -9.88 11.22 -1.55
C GLN A 84 -9.43 10.55 -0.26
N HIS A 85 -8.55 9.55 -0.33
CA HIS A 85 -8.17 8.75 0.81
C HIS A 85 -6.66 8.71 1.02
N TYR A 86 -6.28 8.63 2.28
CA TYR A 86 -4.94 8.37 2.77
C TYR A 86 -4.95 7.08 3.58
N ALA A 87 -3.89 6.28 3.47
CA ALA A 87 -3.71 5.08 4.27
C ALA A 87 -2.28 4.97 4.81
N LEU A 88 -2.15 4.52 6.06
CA LEU A 88 -0.89 4.20 6.73
C LEU A 88 -0.99 2.76 7.26
N ALA A 89 -0.03 1.90 6.89
CA ALA A 89 0.13 0.58 7.51
C ALA A 89 1.36 0.56 8.39
N SER A 90 1.28 -0.10 9.55
CA SER A 90 2.40 -0.28 10.47
C SER A 90 2.37 -1.65 11.17
N SER A 91 3.54 -2.21 11.45
CA SER A 91 3.72 -3.47 12.17
C SER A 91 5.06 -3.54 12.86
N PHE A 92 5.11 -4.17 14.04
CA PHE A 92 6.35 -4.56 14.73
C PHE A 92 6.70 -6.03 14.49
N GLU A 93 5.75 -6.83 14.01
CA GLU A 93 5.89 -8.29 13.90
C GLU A 93 6.16 -8.76 12.47
N LEU A 94 5.91 -7.91 11.48
CA LEU A 94 6.10 -8.24 10.08
C LEU A 94 7.14 -7.33 9.44
N SER A 95 7.96 -7.89 8.57
CA SER A 95 8.94 -7.14 7.80
C SER A 95 8.39 -6.70 6.45
N ASP A 96 8.97 -5.64 5.92
CA ASP A 96 8.70 -5.13 4.58
C ASP A 96 7.21 -4.85 4.31
N VAL A 97 6.55 -4.17 5.25
CA VAL A 97 5.14 -3.76 5.07
C VAL A 97 5.03 -2.71 3.97
N GLY A 98 4.03 -2.87 3.11
CA GLY A 98 3.64 -1.93 2.07
C GLY A 98 2.12 -1.79 2.01
N ILE A 99 1.63 -0.65 1.55
CA ILE A 99 0.20 -0.38 1.41
C ILE A 99 -0.07 0.44 0.16
N ASP A 100 -1.20 0.15 -0.48
CA ASP A 100 -1.73 1.01 -1.54
C ASP A 100 -3.23 1.20 -1.39
N ILE A 101 -3.73 2.38 -1.78
CA ILE A 101 -5.14 2.76 -1.73
C ILE A 101 -5.52 3.54 -2.97
N GLU A 102 -6.63 3.14 -3.62
CA GLU A 102 -7.14 3.80 -4.82
C GLU A 102 -8.65 4.05 -4.70
N ASP A 103 -9.07 5.27 -5.05
CA ASP A 103 -10.49 5.62 -5.14
C ASP A 103 -11.13 4.92 -6.33
N LEU A 104 -12.28 4.26 -6.13
CA LEU A 104 -12.96 3.50 -7.18
C LEU A 104 -13.66 4.40 -8.22
N ASP A 105 -13.93 5.66 -7.87
CA ASP A 105 -14.47 6.67 -8.80
C ASP A 105 -13.38 7.34 -9.67
N ARG A 106 -12.12 6.91 -9.52
CA ARG A 106 -10.98 7.42 -10.30
C ARG A 106 -11.18 7.13 -11.78
N LYS A 107 -11.14 8.18 -12.60
CA LYS A 107 -11.12 8.03 -14.07
C LYS A 107 -9.75 7.50 -14.50
N VAL A 108 -9.71 6.26 -14.93
CA VAL A 108 -8.50 5.55 -15.35
C VAL A 108 -8.62 5.17 -16.83
N ARG A 109 -7.52 5.25 -17.57
CA ARG A 109 -7.39 4.62 -18.87
C ARG A 109 -7.01 3.15 -18.66
N PHE A 110 -7.99 2.34 -18.27
CA PHE A 110 -7.81 0.96 -17.83
C PHE A 110 -6.96 0.15 -18.82
N ASP A 111 -7.35 0.13 -20.11
CA ASP A 111 -6.66 -0.66 -21.13
C ASP A 111 -5.19 -0.28 -21.25
N ALA A 112 -4.89 1.02 -21.41
CA ALA A 112 -3.53 1.49 -21.61
C ALA A 112 -2.63 1.18 -20.40
N LEU A 113 -3.13 1.34 -19.18
CA LEU A 113 -2.37 1.04 -17.97
C LEU A 113 -2.24 -0.48 -17.75
N ALA A 114 -3.29 -1.26 -18.02
CA ALA A 114 -3.22 -2.71 -17.90
C ALA A 114 -2.19 -3.29 -18.89
N GLN A 115 -2.20 -2.87 -20.14
CA GLN A 115 -1.21 -3.30 -21.15
C GLN A 115 0.22 -2.98 -20.74
N HIS A 116 0.44 -1.91 -20.00
CA HIS A 116 1.78 -1.52 -19.55
C HIS A 116 2.21 -2.22 -18.25
N ALA A 117 1.26 -2.47 -17.34
CA ALA A 117 1.56 -2.83 -15.96
C ALA A 117 1.19 -4.28 -15.58
N PHE A 118 0.22 -4.89 -16.28
CA PHE A 118 -0.24 -6.22 -15.89
C PHE A 118 0.64 -7.31 -16.49
N HIS A 119 0.87 -8.35 -15.70
CA HIS A 119 1.48 -9.59 -16.21
C HIS A 119 0.53 -10.25 -17.24
N PRO A 120 1.04 -10.99 -18.24
CA PRO A 120 0.19 -11.63 -19.25
C PRO A 120 -0.95 -12.48 -18.66
N ASN A 121 -0.72 -13.18 -17.55
CA ASN A 121 -1.76 -13.94 -16.86
C ASN A 121 -2.87 -13.05 -16.30
N GLU A 122 -2.51 -11.90 -15.69
CA GLU A 122 -3.46 -10.94 -15.14
C GLU A 122 -4.26 -10.24 -16.25
N LEU A 123 -3.61 -9.91 -17.38
CA LEU A 123 -4.29 -9.38 -18.56
C LEU A 123 -5.34 -10.35 -19.09
N LYS A 124 -4.95 -11.62 -19.21
CA LYS A 124 -5.88 -12.67 -19.66
C LYS A 124 -7.07 -12.80 -18.72
N TYR A 125 -6.84 -12.87 -17.41
CA TYR A 125 -7.92 -12.90 -16.40
C TYR A 125 -8.84 -11.69 -16.50
N TRP A 126 -8.28 -10.50 -16.66
CA TRP A 126 -9.05 -9.27 -16.78
C TRP A 126 -9.92 -9.26 -18.04
N GLN A 127 -9.42 -9.78 -19.16
CA GLN A 127 -10.18 -9.97 -20.41
C GLN A 127 -11.30 -11.00 -20.23
N ASP A 128 -11.00 -12.15 -19.59
CA ASP A 128 -11.97 -13.21 -19.32
C ASP A 128 -13.10 -12.70 -18.36
N LEU A 129 -12.85 -11.68 -17.55
CA LEU A 129 -13.80 -10.99 -16.68
C LEU A 129 -14.47 -9.76 -17.36
N GLU A 130 -14.48 -9.71 -18.68
CA GLU A 130 -15.10 -8.61 -19.45
C GLU A 130 -14.60 -7.22 -19.03
N HIS A 131 -13.32 -7.10 -18.68
CA HIS A 131 -12.66 -5.88 -18.24
C HIS A 131 -13.21 -5.33 -16.92
N ASP A 132 -13.52 -6.21 -15.98
CA ASP A 132 -14.03 -5.83 -14.65
C ASP A 132 -13.11 -4.83 -13.94
N ALA A 133 -13.69 -3.72 -13.49
CA ALA A 133 -12.95 -2.64 -12.85
C ALA A 133 -12.44 -3.00 -11.45
N ASP A 134 -13.23 -3.75 -10.67
CA ASP A 134 -12.83 -4.16 -9.32
C ASP A 134 -11.61 -5.10 -9.38
N TYR A 135 -11.58 -6.03 -10.35
CA TYR A 135 -10.41 -6.87 -10.58
C TYR A 135 -9.18 -6.02 -10.98
N TRP A 136 -9.37 -5.04 -11.87
CA TRP A 136 -8.29 -4.12 -12.26
C TRP A 136 -7.70 -3.40 -11.06
N PHE A 137 -8.54 -2.82 -10.19
CA PHE A 137 -8.07 -2.14 -8.98
C PHE A 137 -7.37 -3.09 -8.00
N ARG A 138 -7.85 -4.33 -7.87
CA ARG A 138 -7.16 -5.36 -7.06
C ARG A 138 -5.75 -5.63 -7.56
N VAL A 139 -5.57 -5.87 -8.86
CA VAL A 139 -4.24 -6.12 -9.45
C VAL A 139 -3.35 -4.90 -9.27
N TRP A 140 -3.86 -3.72 -9.61
CA TRP A 140 -3.10 -2.46 -9.51
C TRP A 140 -2.61 -2.20 -8.09
N THR A 141 -3.51 -2.17 -7.11
CA THR A 141 -3.16 -1.89 -5.71
C THR A 141 -2.26 -2.98 -5.12
N THR A 142 -2.40 -4.24 -5.58
CA THR A 142 -1.50 -5.32 -5.14
C THR A 142 -0.08 -5.11 -5.65
N LYS A 143 0.11 -4.80 -6.92
CA LYS A 143 1.43 -4.49 -7.49
C LYS A 143 2.09 -3.33 -6.76
N GLU A 144 1.37 -2.22 -6.60
CA GLU A 144 1.88 -1.04 -5.90
C GLU A 144 2.23 -1.34 -4.43
N ALA A 145 1.38 -2.07 -3.70
CA ALA A 145 1.64 -2.44 -2.32
C ALA A 145 2.87 -3.35 -2.18
N VAL A 146 3.02 -4.34 -3.06
CA VAL A 146 4.19 -5.25 -3.08
C VAL A 146 5.46 -4.49 -3.43
N LEU A 147 5.44 -3.59 -4.42
CA LEU A 147 6.61 -2.77 -4.75
C LEU A 147 7.01 -1.83 -3.62
N LYS A 148 6.04 -1.20 -2.95
CA LYS A 148 6.29 -0.38 -1.76
C LYS A 148 6.84 -1.22 -0.60
N ALA A 149 6.31 -2.43 -0.41
CA ALA A 149 6.81 -3.37 0.58
C ALA A 149 8.26 -3.76 0.30
N SER A 150 8.59 -4.12 -0.92
CA SER A 150 9.95 -4.53 -1.32
C SER A 150 10.99 -3.43 -1.14
N GLY A 151 10.57 -2.17 -1.16
CA GLY A 151 11.45 -1.02 -1.08
C GLY A 151 12.29 -0.76 -2.33
N LEU A 152 12.06 -1.49 -3.44
CA LEU A 152 12.75 -1.30 -4.72
C LEU A 152 12.18 -0.14 -5.54
N GLY A 153 10.94 0.24 -5.28
CA GLY A 153 10.24 1.28 -6.05
C GLY A 153 10.05 0.86 -7.52
N ILE A 154 10.11 1.83 -8.42
CA ILE A 154 9.86 1.67 -9.87
C ILE A 154 10.98 0.91 -10.64
N ARG A 155 11.93 0.31 -9.97
CA ARG A 155 13.04 -0.41 -10.62
C ARG A 155 12.67 -1.81 -11.11
N LEU A 156 11.53 -2.32 -10.68
CA LEU A 156 10.92 -3.53 -11.20
C LEU A 156 9.82 -3.13 -12.18
N SER A 157 9.87 -3.69 -13.39
CA SER A 157 8.78 -3.54 -14.35
C SER A 157 7.52 -4.20 -13.81
N LEU A 158 6.42 -3.44 -13.73
CA LEU A 158 5.18 -3.93 -13.15
C LEU A 158 4.66 -5.20 -13.85
N ASN A 159 4.84 -5.30 -15.16
CA ASN A 159 4.38 -6.43 -15.96
C ASN A 159 5.23 -7.72 -15.79
N GLU A 160 6.39 -7.64 -15.12
CA GLU A 160 7.19 -8.82 -14.77
C GLU A 160 6.72 -9.48 -13.47
N LEU A 161 5.96 -8.76 -12.63
CA LEU A 161 5.41 -9.29 -11.39
C LEU A 161 4.03 -9.90 -11.62
N ASP A 162 3.91 -11.23 -11.58
CA ASP A 162 2.62 -11.91 -11.47
C ASP A 162 2.19 -11.94 -10.00
N THR A 163 1.14 -11.21 -9.69
CA THR A 163 0.61 -11.15 -8.32
C THR A 163 -0.28 -12.32 -7.95
N HIS A 164 -0.71 -13.11 -8.94
CA HIS A 164 -1.68 -14.21 -8.78
C HIS A 164 -2.98 -13.77 -8.11
N VAL A 165 -3.38 -12.51 -8.29
CA VAL A 165 -4.68 -12.01 -7.80
C VAL A 165 -5.80 -12.82 -8.41
N HIS A 166 -6.70 -13.33 -7.56
CA HIS A 166 -7.88 -14.06 -7.98
C HIS A 166 -9.15 -13.26 -7.66
N PRO A 167 -10.15 -13.20 -8.56
CA PRO A 167 -11.34 -12.37 -8.38
C PRO A 167 -12.11 -12.66 -7.09
N SER A 168 -12.17 -13.94 -6.69
CA SER A 168 -12.92 -14.39 -5.50
C SER A 168 -12.10 -14.45 -4.22
N ALA A 169 -10.77 -14.26 -4.27
CA ALA A 169 -9.90 -14.32 -3.10
C ALA A 169 -9.62 -12.92 -2.54
N GLN A 170 -9.55 -12.80 -1.21
CA GLN A 170 -9.22 -11.54 -0.55
C GLN A 170 -7.72 -11.36 -0.31
N GLY A 171 -6.87 -12.25 -0.80
CA GLY A 171 -5.43 -12.17 -0.64
C GLY A 171 -4.71 -13.34 -1.30
N GLY A 172 -3.39 -13.28 -1.32
CA GLY A 172 -2.57 -14.28 -1.97
C GLY A 172 -1.10 -14.17 -1.65
N LEU A 173 -0.33 -14.93 -2.39
CA LEU A 173 1.13 -14.97 -2.36
C LEU A 173 1.66 -14.69 -3.76
N CYS A 174 2.71 -13.91 -3.86
CA CYS A 174 3.44 -13.69 -5.10
C CYS A 174 4.94 -13.82 -4.88
N HIS A 175 5.65 -14.03 -5.95
CA HIS A 175 7.10 -14.17 -5.95
C HIS A 175 7.70 -13.53 -7.19
N HIS A 176 8.82 -12.85 -7.00
CA HIS A 176 9.66 -12.42 -8.11
C HIS A 176 11.14 -12.56 -7.72
N PRO A 177 12.03 -13.00 -8.64
CA PRO A 177 13.45 -13.28 -8.31
C PRO A 177 14.19 -12.10 -7.66
N GLN A 178 13.90 -10.87 -8.06
CA GLN A 178 14.56 -9.67 -7.54
C GLN A 178 14.07 -9.24 -6.15
N ILE A 179 12.81 -9.52 -5.82
CA ILE A 179 12.21 -9.05 -4.56
C ILE A 179 11.90 -10.17 -3.57
N GLY A 180 11.90 -11.44 -4.01
CA GLY A 180 11.54 -12.60 -3.19
C GLY A 180 10.03 -12.77 -3.04
N HIS A 181 9.61 -13.37 -1.91
CA HIS A 181 8.22 -13.75 -1.65
C HIS A 181 7.48 -12.69 -0.85
N PHE A 182 6.28 -12.35 -1.29
CA PHE A 182 5.35 -11.45 -0.58
C PHE A 182 3.98 -12.09 -0.46
N ALA A 183 3.32 -11.81 0.66
CA ALA A 183 1.90 -12.04 0.84
C ALA A 183 1.18 -10.70 0.81
N TYR A 184 -0.10 -10.73 0.43
CA TYR A 184 -0.93 -9.54 0.39
C TYR A 184 -2.38 -9.87 0.76
N GLN A 185 -3.10 -8.84 1.18
CA GLN A 185 -4.55 -8.91 1.41
C GLN A 185 -5.24 -7.67 0.85
N ASN A 186 -6.33 -7.90 0.10
CA ASN A 186 -7.13 -6.86 -0.54
C ASN A 186 -8.40 -6.61 0.27
N PHE A 187 -8.76 -5.36 0.39
CA PHE A 187 -10.00 -4.89 1.04
C PHE A 187 -10.76 -4.01 0.05
N ARG A 188 -11.90 -4.52 -0.42
CA ARG A 188 -12.84 -3.77 -1.24
C ARG A 188 -13.83 -3.09 -0.31
N LEU A 189 -13.72 -1.76 -0.17
CA LEU A 189 -14.66 -0.94 0.58
C LEU A 189 -15.55 -0.13 -0.38
N PRO A 190 -16.63 0.49 0.09
CA PRO A 190 -17.58 1.16 -0.81
C PRO A 190 -16.93 2.16 -1.78
N ASP A 191 -15.96 2.95 -1.30
CA ASP A 191 -15.38 4.09 -2.04
C ASP A 191 -13.96 3.82 -2.55
N TYR A 192 -13.27 2.78 -2.05
CA TYR A 192 -11.86 2.53 -2.37
C TYR A 192 -11.48 1.06 -2.35
N MET A 193 -10.42 0.73 -3.07
CA MET A 193 -9.66 -0.52 -2.96
C MET A 193 -8.39 -0.25 -2.14
N LEU A 194 -8.16 -1.09 -1.13
CA LEU A 194 -6.98 -1.05 -0.27
C LEU A 194 -6.26 -2.38 -0.36
N THR A 195 -4.95 -2.36 -0.49
CA THR A 195 -4.12 -3.57 -0.40
C THR A 195 -2.98 -3.35 0.58
N VAL A 196 -2.78 -4.32 1.46
CA VAL A 196 -1.63 -4.42 2.35
C VAL A 196 -0.77 -5.59 1.93
N ALA A 197 0.54 -5.39 1.82
CA ALA A 197 1.52 -6.42 1.48
C ALA A 197 2.63 -6.50 2.53
N TRP A 198 3.22 -7.67 2.69
CA TRP A 198 4.32 -7.91 3.63
C TRP A 198 5.21 -9.05 3.15
N ARG A 199 6.44 -9.11 3.66
CA ARG A 199 7.38 -10.19 3.35
C ARG A 199 6.85 -11.53 3.83
N ALA A 200 6.81 -12.52 2.93
CA ALA A 200 6.45 -13.88 3.23
C ALA A 200 7.69 -14.80 3.26
N ALA A 201 7.59 -15.91 3.97
CA ALA A 201 8.57 -16.97 3.87
C ALA A 201 8.44 -17.71 2.52
N PRO A 202 9.53 -18.30 1.99
CA PRO A 202 9.47 -19.08 0.74
C PRO A 202 8.55 -20.31 0.83
N SER A 203 8.34 -20.83 2.04
CA SER A 203 7.46 -21.98 2.28
C SER A 203 6.08 -21.53 2.71
N CYS A 204 5.05 -22.04 2.04
CA CYS A 204 3.65 -21.84 2.44
C CYS A 204 3.23 -22.75 3.61
N ALA A 205 4.11 -23.64 4.09
CA ALA A 205 3.80 -24.54 5.19
C ALA A 205 3.50 -23.77 6.47
N GLY A 206 2.27 -23.87 6.97
CA GLY A 206 1.81 -23.15 8.15
C GLY A 206 1.61 -21.66 7.95
N PHE A 207 1.49 -21.19 6.70
CA PHE A 207 1.16 -19.81 6.40
C PHE A 207 -0.22 -19.45 6.99
N GLN A 208 -0.27 -18.33 7.70
CA GLN A 208 -1.50 -17.73 8.20
C GLN A 208 -1.45 -16.22 7.91
N PHE A 209 -2.59 -15.68 7.47
CA PHE A 209 -2.73 -14.24 7.34
C PHE A 209 -2.61 -13.56 8.71
N PRO A 210 -1.93 -12.42 8.82
CA PRO A 210 -1.92 -11.62 10.04
C PRO A 210 -3.33 -11.06 10.30
N GLN A 211 -3.56 -10.65 11.53
CA GLN A 211 -4.73 -9.83 11.85
C GLN A 211 -4.48 -8.40 11.33
N ILE A 212 -5.33 -7.93 10.43
CA ILE A 212 -5.26 -6.56 9.91
C ILE A 212 -6.38 -5.74 10.56
N HIS A 213 -5.99 -4.78 11.39
CA HIS A 213 -6.90 -3.86 12.07
C HIS A 213 -6.99 -2.56 11.29
N ILE A 214 -8.13 -2.32 10.63
CA ILE A 214 -8.38 -1.11 9.86
C ILE A 214 -9.19 -0.15 10.73
N VAL A 215 -8.63 1.03 11.00
CA VAL A 215 -9.28 2.15 11.70
C VAL A 215 -9.56 3.25 10.70
N GLN A 216 -10.81 3.69 10.62
CA GLN A 216 -11.23 4.80 9.77
C GLN A 216 -11.42 6.05 10.66
N HIS A 217 -10.81 7.17 10.26
CA HIS A 217 -10.86 8.46 10.95
C HIS A 217 -11.80 9.44 10.28
#